data_70e80f0941f0123cc66129d09e5ec75e
#
_entry.id   70e80f0941f0123cc66129d09e5ec75e
#
_cell.length_a   1.000
_cell.length_b   1.000
_cell.length_c   1.000
_cell.angle_alpha   90.00
_cell.angle_beta   90.00
_cell.angle_gamma   90.00
#
_symmetry.space_group_name_H-M   'P 1'
#
loop_
_entity.id
_entity.type
_entity.pdbx_description
1 polymer ?
#
loop_
_entity_poly.entity_id
_entity_poly.type
_entity_poly.pdbx_seq_one_letter_code
_entity_poly.pdbx_strand_id
1 'polypeptide(L)'
;YNQVLKRTEQIQLGLPDALDLVDLCVESGLSMQAALARVAEHQSGPVVAEFGRVLQEMQLGLSRADAFEALARRTKQEDMHRFVAAILQVDKLGIPVAAVLNEQAVEMRKKRQSRAREQAQKVPVKLLGPLLLCFLPGLFIIILGPAIVTVADVFLRG
;
A
#
# COMPACT_ATOMS: atom_id res chain seq x y z
N TYR A 1 -21.30 -1.21 5.97
CA TYR A 1 -20.35 -1.40 4.85
C TYR A 1 -19.22 -0.37 4.88
N ASN A 2 -19.52 0.91 5.09
CA ASN A 2 -18.52 2.00 5.16
C ASN A 2 -17.55 1.92 6.35
N GLN A 3 -17.96 1.36 7.49
CA GLN A 3 -17.10 1.27 8.67
C GLN A 3 -16.05 0.18 8.53
N VAL A 4 -16.38 -0.92 7.88
CA VAL A 4 -15.44 -2.03 7.63
C VAL A 4 -14.37 -1.59 6.63
N LEU A 5 -14.74 -0.90 5.57
CA LEU A 5 -13.81 -0.37 4.57
C LEU A 5 -12.85 0.67 5.18
N LYS A 6 -13.36 1.58 6.00
CA LYS A 6 -12.53 2.56 6.72
C LYS A 6 -11.54 1.90 7.69
N ARG A 7 -11.98 0.88 8.42
CA ARG A 7 -11.10 0.14 9.34
C ARG A 7 -10.00 -0.61 8.58
N THR A 8 -10.33 -1.19 7.44
CA THR A 8 -9.38 -1.89 6.57
C THR A 8 -8.32 -0.93 6.02
N GLU A 9 -8.73 0.25 5.57
CA GLU A 9 -7.85 1.30 5.08
C GLU A 9 -6.94 1.85 6.19
N GLN A 10 -7.47 2.07 7.39
CA GLN A 10 -6.70 2.49 8.56
C GLN A 10 -5.66 1.44 8.98
N ILE A 11 -5.97 0.15 8.85
CA ILE A 11 -5.00 -0.93 9.09
C ILE A 11 -3.87 -0.84 8.06
N GLN A 12 -4.18 -0.65 6.78
CA GLN A 12 -3.16 -0.53 5.73
C GLN A 12 -2.24 0.68 5.91
N LEU A 13 -2.78 1.79 6.38
CA LEU A 13 -2.01 3.02 6.60
C LEU A 13 -1.14 2.95 7.86
N GLY A 14 -1.64 2.32 8.93
CA GLY A 14 -0.93 2.21 10.20
C GLY A 14 0.07 1.04 10.29
N LEU A 15 -0.06 0.04 9.41
CA LEU A 15 0.78 -1.14 9.46
C LEU A 15 2.28 -0.85 9.25
N PRO A 16 2.72 -0.02 8.29
CA PRO A 16 4.14 0.29 8.12
C PRO A 16 4.75 0.94 9.36
N ASP A 17 4.07 1.90 9.95
CA ASP A 17 4.57 2.63 11.13
C ASP A 17 4.67 1.70 12.36
N ALA A 18 3.70 0.80 12.53
CA ALA A 18 3.72 -0.19 13.60
C ALA A 18 4.84 -1.23 13.40
N LEU A 19 5.07 -1.68 12.16
CA LEU A 19 6.15 -2.62 11.84
C LEU A 19 7.53 -1.99 12.03
N ASP A 20 7.72 -0.73 11.65
CA ASP A 20 8.96 0.00 11.86
C ASP A 20 9.34 0.06 13.34
N LEU A 21 8.38 0.27 14.24
CA LEU A 21 8.62 0.25 15.67
C LEU A 21 8.91 -1.15 16.22
N VAL A 22 8.20 -2.17 15.74
CA VAL A 22 8.48 -3.56 16.11
C VAL A 22 9.91 -3.92 15.70
N ASP A 23 10.31 -3.56 14.48
CA ASP A 23 11.65 -3.80 13.96
C ASP A 23 12.71 -3.15 14.83
N LEU A 24 12.56 -1.87 15.13
CA LEU A 24 13.48 -1.14 16.02
C LEU A 24 13.58 -1.78 17.42
N CYS A 25 12.47 -2.24 17.98
CA CYS A 25 12.44 -2.92 19.26
C CYS A 25 13.17 -4.27 19.23
N VAL A 26 13.00 -5.04 18.15
CA VAL A 26 13.68 -6.32 17.98
C VAL A 26 15.17 -6.13 17.69
N GLU A 27 15.55 -5.13 16.90
CA GLU A 27 16.96 -4.76 16.68
C GLU A 27 17.66 -4.33 17.98
N SER A 28 16.92 -3.72 18.91
CA SER A 28 17.46 -3.37 20.25
C SER A 28 17.60 -4.58 21.18
N GLY A 29 17.24 -5.79 20.73
CA GLY A 29 17.38 -7.04 21.47
C GLY A 29 16.13 -7.48 22.25
N LEU A 30 14.99 -6.81 22.06
CA LEU A 30 13.71 -7.24 22.64
C LEU A 30 13.19 -8.49 21.95
N SER A 31 12.51 -9.36 22.70
CA SER A 31 11.75 -10.46 22.10
C SER A 31 10.58 -9.91 21.27
N MET A 32 10.09 -10.68 20.31
CA MET A 32 8.93 -10.31 19.51
C MET A 32 7.70 -9.94 20.36
N GLN A 33 7.46 -10.68 21.44
CA GLN A 33 6.34 -10.41 22.35
C GLN A 33 6.53 -9.08 23.08
N ALA A 34 7.75 -8.81 23.57
CA ALA A 34 8.07 -7.53 24.20
C ALA A 34 8.00 -6.35 23.23
N ALA A 35 8.40 -6.55 21.98
CA ALA A 35 8.29 -5.56 20.93
C ALA A 35 6.83 -5.22 20.62
N LEU A 36 5.98 -6.22 20.44
CA LEU A 36 4.54 -6.02 20.23
C LEU A 36 3.87 -5.33 21.43
N ALA A 37 4.25 -5.68 22.67
CA ALA A 37 3.74 -5.01 23.87
C ALA A 37 4.14 -3.52 23.89
N ARG A 38 5.39 -3.23 23.56
CA ARG A 38 5.89 -1.83 23.45
C ARG A 38 5.12 -1.02 22.42
N VAL A 39 4.86 -1.58 21.25
CA VAL A 39 4.08 -0.93 20.20
C VAL A 39 2.64 -0.70 20.68
N ALA A 40 2.05 -1.69 21.37
CA ALA A 40 0.70 -1.59 21.93
C ALA A 40 0.56 -0.51 23.01
N GLU A 41 1.63 -0.23 23.75
CA GLU A 41 1.66 0.84 24.76
C GLU A 41 1.84 2.25 24.18
N HIS A 42 2.61 2.38 23.10
CA HIS A 42 3.06 3.69 22.59
C HIS A 42 2.31 4.16 21.36
N GLN A 43 1.57 3.30 20.70
CA GLN A 43 0.77 3.65 19.52
C GLN A 43 -0.71 3.34 19.75
N SER A 44 -1.55 4.03 18.99
CA SER A 44 -2.99 3.80 18.96
C SER A 44 -3.45 3.52 17.54
N GLY A 45 -4.42 2.64 17.40
CA GLY A 45 -5.00 2.35 16.09
C GLY A 45 -5.46 0.90 15.95
N PRO A 46 -6.16 0.58 14.87
CA PRO A 46 -6.73 -0.75 14.67
C PRO A 46 -5.68 -1.86 14.52
N VAL A 47 -4.49 -1.56 13.99
CA VAL A 47 -3.36 -2.51 13.90
C VAL A 47 -2.84 -2.83 15.30
N VAL A 48 -2.65 -1.81 16.10
CA VAL A 48 -2.13 -1.93 17.47
C VAL A 48 -3.10 -2.71 18.38
N ALA A 49 -4.41 -2.46 18.21
CA ALA A 49 -5.44 -3.23 18.90
C ALA A 49 -5.38 -4.73 18.54
N GLU A 50 -5.09 -5.08 17.29
CA GLU A 50 -4.92 -6.47 16.88
C GLU A 50 -3.63 -7.09 17.45
N PHE A 51 -2.54 -6.35 17.56
CA PHE A 51 -1.31 -6.80 18.24
C PHE A 51 -1.54 -7.06 19.73
N GLY A 52 -2.27 -6.16 20.40
CA GLY A 52 -2.69 -6.37 21.79
C GLY A 52 -3.53 -7.64 21.98
N ARG A 53 -4.40 -7.94 21.02
CA ARG A 53 -5.21 -9.14 21.01
C ARG A 53 -4.37 -10.42 20.84
N VAL A 54 -3.36 -10.41 19.98
CA VAL A 54 -2.39 -11.51 19.83
C VAL A 54 -1.68 -11.79 21.16
N LEU A 55 -1.24 -10.74 21.86
CA LEU A 55 -0.61 -10.89 23.17
C LEU A 55 -1.55 -11.52 24.20
N GLN A 56 -2.82 -11.10 24.24
CA GLN A 56 -3.83 -11.68 25.12
C GLN A 56 -4.10 -13.17 24.80
N GLU A 57 -4.21 -13.51 23.52
CA GLU A 57 -4.42 -14.89 23.07
C GLU A 57 -3.26 -15.80 23.49
N MET A 58 -2.01 -15.32 23.38
CA MET A 58 -0.83 -16.04 23.88
C MET A 58 -0.83 -16.17 25.40
N GLN A 59 -1.25 -15.14 26.15
CA GLN A 59 -1.39 -15.23 27.62
C GLN A 59 -2.47 -16.22 28.05
N LEU A 60 -3.51 -16.41 27.24
CA LEU A 60 -4.56 -17.39 27.45
C LEU A 60 -4.16 -18.83 27.07
N GLY A 61 -2.92 -19.01 26.59
CA GLY A 61 -2.36 -20.33 26.30
C GLY A 61 -2.40 -20.73 24.82
N LEU A 62 -2.81 -19.86 23.91
CA LEU A 62 -2.66 -20.13 22.48
C LEU A 62 -1.18 -20.21 22.11
N SER A 63 -0.85 -21.12 21.20
CA SER A 63 0.49 -21.17 20.65
C SER A 63 0.77 -19.86 19.87
N ARG A 64 2.04 -19.47 19.80
CA ARG A 64 2.47 -18.30 19.05
C ARG A 64 2.03 -18.37 17.59
N ALA A 65 2.17 -19.54 16.96
CA ALA A 65 1.75 -19.76 15.60
C ALA A 65 0.24 -19.55 15.42
N ASP A 66 -0.57 -20.15 16.29
CA ASP A 66 -2.03 -20.04 16.21
C ASP A 66 -2.52 -18.60 16.41
N ALA A 67 -1.90 -17.85 17.34
CA ALA A 67 -2.24 -16.46 17.61
C ALA A 67 -1.94 -15.57 16.41
N PHE A 68 -0.78 -15.73 15.75
CA PHE A 68 -0.43 -14.99 14.55
C PHE A 68 -1.28 -15.38 13.33
N GLU A 69 -1.60 -16.66 13.15
CA GLU A 69 -2.52 -17.08 12.11
C GLU A 69 -3.92 -16.52 12.31
N ALA A 70 -4.40 -16.47 13.55
CA ALA A 70 -5.67 -15.84 13.88
C ALA A 70 -5.67 -14.34 13.55
N LEU A 71 -4.57 -13.64 13.80
CA LEU A 71 -4.35 -12.25 13.40
C LEU A 71 -4.52 -12.07 11.88
N ALA A 72 -3.84 -12.89 11.08
CA ALA A 72 -3.92 -12.85 9.63
C ALA A 72 -5.37 -13.07 9.13
N ARG A 73 -6.05 -14.06 9.67
CA ARG A 73 -7.46 -14.35 9.33
C ARG A 73 -8.41 -13.22 9.66
N ARG A 74 -8.20 -12.53 10.79
CA ARG A 74 -9.07 -11.41 11.23
C ARG A 74 -8.88 -10.16 10.40
N THR A 75 -7.66 -9.83 10.04
CA THR A 75 -7.35 -8.59 9.35
C THR A 75 -7.67 -8.62 7.86
N LYS A 76 -7.70 -9.81 7.23
CA LYS A 76 -7.97 -10.02 5.80
C LYS A 76 -7.13 -9.13 4.87
N GLN A 77 -5.93 -8.73 5.33
CA GLN A 77 -5.01 -7.87 4.62
C GLN A 77 -3.85 -8.70 4.07
N GLU A 78 -3.55 -8.56 2.79
CA GLU A 78 -2.46 -9.29 2.15
C GLU A 78 -1.11 -9.00 2.82
N ASP A 79 -0.87 -7.73 3.16
CA ASP A 79 0.36 -7.30 3.81
C ASP A 79 0.52 -7.90 5.22
N MET A 80 -0.59 -8.06 5.97
CA MET A 80 -0.59 -8.74 7.25
C MET A 80 -0.34 -10.25 7.11
N HIS A 81 -0.91 -10.88 6.09
CA HIS A 81 -0.66 -12.30 5.80
C HIS A 81 0.83 -12.54 5.49
N ARG A 82 1.46 -11.68 4.69
CA ARG A 82 2.88 -11.76 4.38
C ARG A 82 3.74 -11.58 5.62
N PHE A 83 3.42 -10.60 6.46
CA PHE A 83 4.10 -10.37 7.74
C PHE A 83 4.02 -11.59 8.65
N VAL A 84 2.83 -12.14 8.85
CA VAL A 84 2.64 -13.35 9.68
C VAL A 84 3.38 -14.55 9.10
N ALA A 85 3.31 -14.78 7.79
CA ALA A 85 4.02 -15.87 7.14
C ALA A 85 5.54 -15.75 7.34
N ALA A 86 6.09 -14.54 7.24
CA ALA A 86 7.51 -14.28 7.49
C ALA A 86 7.90 -14.60 8.93
N ILE A 87 7.11 -14.20 9.92
CA ILE A 87 7.36 -14.50 11.35
C ILE A 87 7.32 -16.00 11.61
N LEU A 88 6.32 -16.69 11.09
CA LEU A 88 6.18 -18.14 11.29
C LEU A 88 7.30 -18.93 10.62
N GLN A 89 7.81 -18.45 9.50
CA GLN A 89 8.96 -19.05 8.82
C GLN A 89 10.24 -18.88 9.63
N VAL A 90 10.45 -17.73 10.23
CA VAL A 90 11.60 -17.44 11.09
C VAL A 90 11.59 -18.31 12.35
N ASP A 91 10.43 -18.48 12.98
CA ASP A 91 10.28 -19.35 14.14
C ASP A 91 10.68 -20.81 13.83
N LYS A 92 10.37 -21.29 12.63
CA LYS A 92 10.73 -22.66 12.19
C LYS A 92 12.22 -22.82 11.86
N LEU A 93 12.87 -21.76 11.39
CA LEU A 93 14.24 -21.80 10.90
C LEU A 93 15.29 -21.34 11.94
N GLY A 94 14.86 -20.79 13.07
CA GLY A 94 15.77 -20.23 14.10
C GLY A 94 16.60 -19.03 13.63
N ILE A 95 16.15 -18.33 12.59
CA ILE A 95 16.83 -17.15 12.03
C ILE A 95 16.51 -15.91 12.89
N PRO A 96 17.42 -14.91 13.00
CA PRO A 96 17.15 -13.66 13.72
C PRO A 96 15.95 -12.93 13.10
N VAL A 97 14.91 -12.71 13.89
CA VAL A 97 13.64 -12.08 13.47
C VAL A 97 13.87 -10.67 12.91
N ALA A 98 14.88 -9.96 13.45
CA ALA A 98 15.23 -8.61 13.03
C ALA A 98 15.51 -8.46 11.53
N ALA A 99 16.21 -9.41 10.93
CA ALA A 99 16.57 -9.35 9.51
C ALA A 99 15.33 -9.43 8.58
N VAL A 100 14.35 -10.26 8.94
CA VAL A 100 13.13 -10.46 8.14
C VAL A 100 12.14 -9.32 8.33
N LEU A 101 12.05 -8.76 9.54
CA LEU A 101 11.21 -7.60 9.83
C LEU A 101 11.69 -6.35 9.09
N ASN A 102 13.00 -6.12 9.02
CA ASN A 102 13.57 -4.99 8.30
C ASN A 102 13.23 -5.06 6.80
N GLU A 103 13.32 -6.24 6.19
CA GLU A 103 12.94 -6.44 4.79
C GLU A 103 11.46 -6.12 4.55
N GLN A 104 10.57 -6.56 5.44
CA GLN A 104 9.13 -6.28 5.36
C GLN A 104 8.82 -4.79 5.54
N ALA A 105 9.47 -4.12 6.49
CA ALA A 105 9.30 -2.68 6.72
C ALA A 105 9.73 -1.86 5.49
N VAL A 106 10.87 -2.20 4.87
CA VAL A 106 11.35 -1.57 3.64
C VAL A 106 10.38 -1.77 2.47
N GLU A 107 9.83 -2.97 2.29
CA GLU A 107 8.86 -3.27 1.24
C GLU A 107 7.57 -2.44 1.42
N MET A 108 7.06 -2.35 2.64
CA MET A 108 5.88 -1.54 2.98
C MET A 108 6.09 -0.05 2.71
N ARG A 109 7.26 0.49 3.04
CA ARG A 109 7.62 1.89 2.73
C ARG A 109 7.66 2.14 1.22
N LYS A 110 8.25 1.24 0.44
CA LYS A 110 8.25 1.32 -1.03
C LYS A 110 6.84 1.31 -1.60
N LYS A 111 5.96 0.46 -1.09
CA LYS A 111 4.57 0.36 -1.52
C LYS A 111 3.78 1.64 -1.23
N ARG A 112 4.02 2.28 -0.05
CA ARG A 112 3.43 3.58 0.29
C ARG A 112 3.92 4.69 -0.64
N GLN A 113 5.21 4.72 -0.94
CA GLN A 113 5.82 5.68 -1.86
C GLN A 113 5.33 5.51 -3.30
N SER A 114 5.14 4.26 -3.75
CA SER A 114 4.61 3.94 -5.07
C SER A 114 3.16 4.42 -5.24
N ARG A 115 2.30 4.20 -4.24
CA ARG A 115 0.90 4.68 -4.25
C ARG A 115 0.83 6.21 -4.31
N ALA A 116 1.69 6.91 -3.57
CA ALA A 116 1.77 8.38 -3.62
C ALA A 116 2.22 8.87 -5.01
N ARG A 117 3.17 8.18 -5.64
CA ARG A 117 3.64 8.50 -6.99
C ARG A 117 2.57 8.22 -8.06
N GLU A 118 1.84 7.12 -7.96
CA GLU A 118 0.75 6.80 -8.88
C GLU A 118 -0.37 7.85 -8.84
N GLN A 119 -0.70 8.38 -7.67
CA GLN A 119 -1.67 9.47 -7.56
C GLN A 119 -1.16 10.77 -8.19
N ALA A 120 0.13 11.07 -8.04
CA ALA A 120 0.75 12.25 -8.65
C ALA A 120 0.88 12.12 -10.18
N GLN A 121 1.09 10.91 -10.71
CA GLN A 121 1.21 10.66 -12.16
C GLN A 121 -0.13 10.69 -12.92
N LYS A 122 -1.27 10.57 -12.22
CA LYS A 122 -2.60 10.68 -12.85
C LYS A 122 -3.00 12.11 -13.21
N VAL A 123 -2.34 13.09 -12.63
CA VAL A 123 -2.65 14.52 -12.87
C VAL A 123 -2.29 14.97 -14.28
N PRO A 124 -1.07 14.71 -14.83
CA PRO A 124 -0.73 15.18 -16.17
C PRO A 124 -1.54 14.51 -17.29
N VAL A 125 -1.94 13.25 -17.13
CA VAL A 125 -2.75 12.54 -18.13
C VAL A 125 -4.16 13.13 -18.25
N LYS A 126 -4.75 13.60 -17.14
CA LYS A 126 -6.05 14.30 -17.16
C LYS A 126 -6.00 15.66 -17.84
N LEU A 127 -4.83 16.33 -17.86
CA LEU A 127 -4.67 17.61 -18.53
C LEU A 127 -4.41 17.48 -20.04
N LEU A 128 -3.83 16.34 -20.47
CA LEU A 128 -3.61 16.05 -21.89
C LEU A 128 -4.92 15.82 -22.65
N GLY A 129 -5.95 15.28 -22.03
CA GLY A 129 -7.25 15.01 -22.65
C GLY A 129 -7.90 16.27 -23.26
N PRO A 130 -8.20 17.30 -22.46
CA PRO A 130 -8.82 18.52 -22.99
C PRO A 130 -7.91 19.30 -23.95
N LEU A 131 -6.58 19.25 -23.75
CA LEU A 131 -5.63 19.91 -24.64
C LEU A 131 -5.63 19.27 -26.03
N LEU A 132 -5.62 17.95 -26.13
CA LEU A 132 -5.69 17.21 -27.38
C LEU A 132 -7.02 17.46 -28.11
N LEU A 133 -8.14 17.47 -27.36
CA LEU A 133 -9.46 17.72 -27.93
C LEU A 133 -9.60 19.13 -28.52
N CYS A 134 -8.91 20.13 -27.96
CA CYS A 134 -8.93 21.50 -28.43
C CYS A 134 -7.96 21.73 -29.62
N PHE A 135 -6.80 21.08 -29.60
CA PHE A 135 -5.77 21.23 -30.64
C PHE A 135 -6.12 20.47 -31.94
N LEU A 136 -6.80 19.32 -31.80
CA LEU A 136 -7.12 18.43 -32.91
C LEU A 136 -7.99 19.12 -34.01
N PRO A 137 -9.11 19.81 -33.67
CA PRO A 137 -9.89 20.51 -34.69
C PRO A 137 -9.16 21.67 -35.34
N GLY A 138 -8.30 22.39 -34.60
CA GLY A 138 -7.49 23.46 -35.16
C GLY A 138 -6.48 22.96 -36.19
N LEU A 139 -5.83 21.84 -35.89
CA LEU A 139 -4.87 21.21 -36.80
C LEU A 139 -5.54 20.71 -38.11
N PHE A 140 -6.75 20.16 -37.99
CA PHE A 140 -7.55 19.73 -39.15
C PHE A 140 -7.93 20.90 -40.06
N ILE A 141 -8.32 22.04 -39.50
CA ILE A 141 -8.66 23.25 -40.30
C ILE A 141 -7.43 23.77 -41.04
N ILE A 142 -6.26 23.77 -40.42
CA ILE A 142 -5.02 24.27 -41.05
C ILE A 142 -4.57 23.34 -42.18
N ILE A 143 -4.68 22.01 -42.02
CA ILE A 143 -4.19 21.05 -43.02
C ILE A 143 -5.22 20.87 -44.16
N LEU A 144 -6.50 20.77 -43.83
CA LEU A 144 -7.58 20.52 -44.82
C LEU A 144 -8.06 21.82 -45.47
N GLY A 145 -7.91 22.98 -44.83
CA GLY A 145 -8.33 24.27 -45.38
C GLY A 145 -7.78 24.55 -46.77
N PRO A 146 -6.46 24.51 -46.99
CA PRO A 146 -5.89 24.76 -48.32
C PRO A 146 -6.29 23.66 -49.33
N ALA A 147 -6.44 22.41 -48.89
CA ALA A 147 -6.85 21.32 -49.78
C ALA A 147 -8.30 21.49 -50.30
N ILE A 148 -9.20 21.90 -49.42
CA ILE A 148 -10.62 22.13 -49.77
C ILE A 148 -10.75 23.34 -50.72
N VAL A 149 -10.00 24.41 -50.48
CA VAL A 149 -9.99 25.59 -51.35
C VAL A 149 -9.47 25.23 -52.76
N THR A 150 -8.41 24.46 -52.85
CA THR A 150 -7.84 24.01 -54.11
C THR A 150 -8.79 23.11 -54.91
N VAL A 151 -9.47 22.18 -54.23
CA VAL A 151 -10.48 21.30 -54.86
C VAL A 151 -11.68 22.11 -55.33
N ALA A 152 -12.16 23.07 -54.54
CA ALA A 152 -13.27 23.94 -54.90
C ALA A 152 -12.95 24.83 -56.10
N ASP A 153 -11.73 25.38 -56.18
CA ASP A 153 -11.26 26.19 -57.33
C ASP A 153 -11.18 25.36 -58.61
N VAL A 154 -10.72 24.13 -58.54
CA VAL A 154 -10.68 23.22 -59.69
C VAL A 154 -12.07 22.86 -60.21
N PHE A 155 -13.03 22.67 -59.30
CA PHE A 155 -14.42 22.29 -59.63
C PHE A 155 -15.25 23.46 -60.18
N LEU A 156 -14.91 24.70 -59.77
CA LEU A 156 -15.64 25.90 -60.21
C LEU A 156 -15.06 26.50 -61.54
N ARG A 157 -13.85 26.14 -61.93
CA ARG A 157 -13.18 26.58 -63.15
C ARG A 157 -13.21 25.59 -64.31
N GLY A 158 -13.71 24.37 -64.10
CA GLY A 158 -13.97 23.36 -65.17
C GLY A 158 -15.40 23.38 -65.60
#